data_ae9778dad2233805db174f62205cfc4f
#
_entry.id   ae9778dad2233805db174f62205cfc4f
#
_cell.length_a   1.000
_cell.length_b   1.000
_cell.length_c   1.000
_cell.angle_alpha   90.00
_cell.angle_beta   90.00
_cell.angle_gamma   90.00
#
_symmetry.space_group_name_H-M   'P 1'
#
loop_
_entity.id
_entity.type
_entity.pdbx_description
1 polymer ?
#
loop_
_entity_poly.entity_id
_entity_poly.type
_entity_poly.pdbx_seq_one_letter_code
_entity_poly.pdbx_strand_id
1 'polypeptide(L)'
;MDLTLFAAVKKRLNWLGQRQEVLAQNISNADTPDYKAKDLKPYAFRDLLRKESAQLNMVVTEPGQLGGRRKRIRDFFVEEPRHPYETSPNGNSVVLEEQMGKVAETQTTHRLTTELYKKHMEMLKTA
;
A
#
# COMPACT_ATOMS: atom_id res chain seq x y z
N MET A 1 -22.23 6.73 -7.46
CA MET A 1 -20.79 6.57 -7.45
C MET A 1 -20.40 5.41 -6.59
N ASP A 2 -19.43 4.72 -7.06
CA ASP A 2 -19.26 3.33 -6.74
C ASP A 2 -18.58 3.08 -5.42
N LEU A 3 -19.18 2.23 -4.60
CA LEU A 3 -18.54 1.58 -3.47
C LEU A 3 -17.16 0.99 -3.85
N THR A 4 -17.03 0.60 -5.12
CA THR A 4 -15.77 0.10 -5.70
C THR A 4 -14.65 1.14 -5.67
N LEU A 5 -14.96 2.40 -5.97
CA LEU A 5 -13.98 3.48 -5.93
C LEU A 5 -13.51 3.74 -4.49
N PHE A 6 -14.45 3.75 -3.54
CA PHE A 6 -14.11 3.90 -2.13
C PHE A 6 -13.24 2.76 -1.62
N ALA A 7 -13.57 1.53 -2.00
CA ALA A 7 -12.77 0.36 -1.65
C ALA A 7 -11.34 0.46 -2.23
N ALA A 8 -11.22 0.90 -3.47
CA ALA A 8 -9.93 1.09 -4.12
C ALA A 8 -9.10 2.20 -3.46
N VAL A 9 -9.74 3.32 -3.09
CA VAL A 9 -9.08 4.42 -2.37
C VAL A 9 -8.62 3.96 -0.99
N LYS A 10 -9.45 3.21 -0.26
CA LYS A 10 -9.08 2.62 1.02
C LYS A 10 -7.87 1.70 0.90
N LYS A 11 -7.84 0.84 -0.12
CA LYS A 11 -6.70 -0.04 -0.36
C LYS A 11 -5.43 0.74 -0.68
N ARG A 12 -5.55 1.80 -1.45
CA ARG A 12 -4.41 2.68 -1.72
C ARG A 12 -3.89 3.32 -0.44
N LEU A 13 -4.77 3.79 0.43
CA LEU A 13 -4.38 4.33 1.73
C LEU A 13 -3.69 3.28 2.59
N ASN A 14 -4.20 2.06 2.60
CA ASN A 14 -3.58 0.95 3.31
C ASN A 14 -2.19 0.61 2.76
N TRP A 15 -2.03 0.60 1.45
CA TRP A 15 -0.74 0.39 0.80
C TRP A 15 0.26 1.48 1.19
N LEU A 16 -0.16 2.74 1.14
CA LEU A 16 0.69 3.88 1.53
C LEU A 16 1.08 3.80 3.01
N GLY A 17 0.14 3.46 3.89
CA GLY A 17 0.40 3.27 5.31
C GLY A 17 1.39 2.13 5.57
N GLN A 18 1.23 1.02 4.89
CA GLN A 18 2.14 -0.13 5.00
C GLN A 18 3.51 0.19 4.43
N ARG A 19 3.58 0.92 3.31
CA ARG A 19 4.85 1.40 2.76
C ARG A 19 5.59 2.29 3.74
N GLN A 20 4.88 3.20 4.40
CA GLN A 20 5.45 4.07 5.43
C GLN A 20 6.09 3.25 6.56
N GLU A 21 5.40 2.21 6.99
CA GLU A 21 5.91 1.29 8.03
C GLU A 21 7.19 0.58 7.59
N VAL A 22 7.21 0.06 6.36
CA VAL A 22 8.40 -0.60 5.80
C VAL A 22 9.58 0.36 5.67
N LEU A 23 9.33 1.58 5.18
CA LEU A 23 10.36 2.61 5.06
C LEU A 23 10.90 3.03 6.43
N ALA A 24 10.04 3.13 7.43
CA ALA A 24 10.45 3.43 8.81
C ALA A 24 11.33 2.31 9.37
N GLN A 25 11.03 1.05 9.09
CA GLN A 25 11.87 -0.09 9.46
C GLN A 25 13.24 0.00 8.79
N ASN A 26 13.29 0.36 7.51
CA ASN A 26 14.56 0.56 6.80
C ASN A 26 15.42 1.62 7.50
N ILE A 27 14.82 2.75 7.84
CA ILE A 27 15.52 3.86 8.50
C ILE A 27 16.04 3.43 9.88
N SER A 28 15.21 2.73 10.65
CA SER A 28 15.61 2.25 11.98
C SER A 28 16.75 1.21 11.94
N ASN A 29 16.92 0.53 10.82
CA ASN A 29 17.95 -0.48 10.60
C ASN A 29 19.11 0.03 9.72
N ALA A 30 19.27 1.34 9.58
CA ALA A 30 20.32 1.92 8.73
C ALA A 30 21.74 1.53 9.17
N ASP A 31 21.93 1.21 10.45
CA ASP A 31 23.21 0.79 11.01
C ASP A 31 23.30 -0.72 11.28
N THR A 32 22.26 -1.48 10.96
CA THR A 32 22.23 -2.93 11.19
C THR A 32 23.08 -3.64 10.13
N PRO A 33 24.10 -4.45 10.53
CA PRO A 33 24.90 -5.20 9.56
C PRO A 33 24.05 -6.16 8.74
N ASP A 34 24.37 -6.26 7.46
CA ASP A 34 23.70 -7.14 6.49
C ASP A 34 22.20 -6.89 6.28
N TYR A 35 21.69 -5.77 6.75
CA TYR A 35 20.31 -5.40 6.52
C TYR A 35 20.11 -4.91 5.07
N LYS A 36 19.11 -5.46 4.41
CA LYS A 36 18.72 -5.05 3.06
C LYS A 36 17.45 -4.22 3.10
N ALA A 37 17.50 -3.04 2.50
CA ALA A 37 16.35 -2.17 2.39
C ALA A 37 15.21 -2.87 1.65
N LYS A 38 14.01 -2.79 2.20
CA LYS A 38 12.80 -3.38 1.64
C LYS A 38 11.85 -2.29 1.15
N ASP A 39 10.99 -2.61 0.23
CA ASP A 39 9.89 -1.75 -0.19
C ASP A 39 8.69 -2.61 -0.53
N LEU A 40 7.52 -2.00 -0.61
CA LEU A 40 6.33 -2.71 -1.06
C LEU A 40 6.35 -2.83 -2.58
N LYS A 41 5.86 -3.97 -3.05
CA LYS A 41 5.68 -4.20 -4.47
C LYS A 41 4.65 -3.19 -5.00
N PRO A 42 4.97 -2.44 -6.07
CA PRO A 42 4.01 -1.51 -6.65
C PRO A 42 2.82 -2.25 -7.24
N TYR A 43 1.67 -1.62 -7.19
CA TYR A 43 0.47 -2.13 -7.84
C TYR A 43 -0.13 -1.05 -8.74
N ALA A 44 -0.84 -1.46 -9.78
CA ALA A 44 -1.59 -0.54 -10.63
C ALA A 44 -2.97 -0.32 -10.04
N PHE A 45 -3.38 0.93 -9.90
CA PHE A 45 -4.71 1.30 -9.40
C PHE A 45 -5.83 0.64 -10.22
N ARG A 46 -5.62 0.52 -11.54
CA ARG A 46 -6.54 -0.16 -12.44
C ARG A 46 -6.76 -1.63 -12.06
N ASP A 47 -5.69 -2.33 -11.72
CA ASP A 47 -5.76 -3.74 -11.31
C ASP A 47 -6.48 -3.90 -9.98
N LEU A 48 -6.27 -2.95 -9.07
CA LEU A 48 -6.95 -2.90 -7.79
C LEU A 48 -8.46 -2.70 -7.97
N LEU A 49 -8.86 -1.77 -8.82
CA LEU A 49 -10.27 -1.55 -9.16
C LEU A 49 -10.92 -2.80 -9.73
N ARG A 50 -10.18 -3.49 -10.60
CA ARG A 50 -10.66 -4.73 -11.22
C ARG A 50 -10.87 -5.84 -10.20
N LYS A 51 -9.94 -5.99 -9.26
CA LYS A 51 -10.04 -6.98 -8.18
C LYS A 51 -11.21 -6.68 -7.25
N GLU A 52 -11.40 -5.42 -6.87
CA GLU A 52 -12.51 -5.02 -6.02
C GLU A 52 -13.86 -5.21 -6.71
N SER A 53 -13.94 -4.91 -8.00
CA SER A 53 -15.15 -5.17 -8.79
C SER A 53 -15.48 -6.66 -8.83
N ALA A 54 -14.48 -7.51 -8.99
CA ALA A 54 -14.66 -8.96 -9.00
C ALA A 54 -15.13 -9.49 -7.65
N GLN A 55 -14.61 -8.93 -6.55
CA GLN A 55 -15.04 -9.31 -5.19
C GLN A 55 -16.47 -8.91 -4.89
N LEU A 56 -16.91 -7.75 -5.39
CA LEU A 56 -18.28 -7.28 -5.23
C LEU A 56 -19.29 -8.12 -6.01
N ASN A 57 -18.84 -8.79 -7.06
CA ASN A 57 -19.67 -9.67 -7.88
C ASN A 57 -19.84 -11.08 -7.30
N MET A 58 -19.17 -11.41 -6.22
CA MET A 58 -19.38 -12.66 -5.51
C MET A 58 -20.64 -12.58 -4.64
N VAL A 59 -21.77 -12.60 -5.31
CA VAL A 59 -23.08 -12.64 -4.65
C VAL A 59 -23.30 -14.08 -4.19
N VAL A 60 -23.62 -14.23 -2.90
CA VAL A 60 -24.10 -15.50 -2.35
C VAL A 60 -25.48 -15.75 -2.95
N THR A 61 -25.57 -16.64 -3.94
CA THR A 61 -26.81 -16.94 -4.64
C THR A 61 -27.61 -18.06 -3.98
N GLU A 62 -27.03 -18.78 -3.02
CA GLU A 62 -27.73 -19.86 -2.30
C GLU A 62 -27.62 -19.70 -0.78
N PRO A 63 -28.72 -19.93 -0.04
CA PRO A 63 -28.67 -19.94 1.41
C PRO A 63 -27.80 -21.12 1.89
N GLY A 64 -26.75 -20.81 2.66
CA GLY A 64 -25.79 -21.79 3.13
C GLY A 64 -24.39 -21.67 2.54
N GLN A 65 -24.20 -20.85 1.52
CA GLN A 65 -22.86 -20.47 1.07
C GLN A 65 -22.23 -19.56 2.13
N LEU A 66 -21.21 -20.09 2.77
CA LEU A 66 -20.34 -19.28 3.61
C LEU A 66 -19.60 -18.30 2.69
N GLY A 67 -19.96 -17.02 2.78
CA GLY A 67 -19.18 -15.97 2.16
C GLY A 67 -17.72 -16.17 2.58
N GLY A 68 -16.83 -16.35 1.62
CA GLY A 68 -15.43 -16.64 1.90
C GLY A 68 -14.88 -15.67 2.94
N ARG A 69 -14.35 -16.21 4.03
CA ARG A 69 -13.64 -15.39 5.00
C ARG A 69 -12.59 -14.59 4.26
N ARG A 70 -12.70 -13.26 4.33
CA ARG A 70 -11.59 -12.41 3.96
C ARG A 70 -10.39 -12.85 4.80
N LYS A 71 -9.50 -13.63 4.21
CA LYS A 71 -8.18 -13.78 4.78
C LYS A 71 -7.62 -12.36 4.90
N ARG A 72 -7.27 -11.95 6.10
CA ARG A 72 -6.37 -10.82 6.29
C ARG A 72 -5.00 -11.24 5.77
N ILE A 73 -4.91 -11.36 4.48
CA ILE A 73 -3.63 -11.39 3.83
C ILE A 73 -3.10 -9.98 4.01
N ARG A 74 -1.89 -9.84 4.49
CA ARG A 74 -1.15 -8.62 4.24
C ARG A 74 -1.26 -8.43 2.74
N ASP A 75 -2.10 -7.50 2.35
CA ASP A 75 -2.56 -7.38 0.96
C ASP A 75 -1.44 -7.01 -0.01
N PHE A 76 -0.25 -6.74 0.52
CA PHE A 76 0.86 -6.22 -0.27
C PHE A 76 2.15 -6.94 0.07
N PHE A 77 2.83 -7.38 -0.98
CA PHE A 77 4.10 -8.06 -0.84
C PHE A 77 5.24 -7.07 -0.68
N VAL A 78 6.15 -7.41 0.23
CA VAL A 78 7.40 -6.67 0.44
C VAL A 78 8.47 -7.32 -0.43
N GLU A 79 9.25 -6.52 -1.13
CA GLU A 79 10.36 -7.01 -1.94
C GLU A 79 11.66 -6.29 -1.60
N GLU A 80 12.77 -7.01 -1.80
CA GLU A 80 14.11 -6.45 -1.71
C GLU A 80 14.61 -6.15 -3.13
N PRO A 81 15.14 -4.95 -3.41
CA PRO A 81 15.68 -4.66 -4.72
C PRO A 81 16.88 -5.57 -5.01
N ARG A 82 16.89 -6.16 -6.21
CA ARG A 82 17.98 -7.03 -6.66
C ARG A 82 19.29 -6.28 -6.82
N HIS A 83 19.21 -5.00 -7.17
CA HIS A 83 20.34 -4.12 -7.37
C HIS A 83 20.19 -2.89 -6.49
N PRO A 84 20.69 -2.94 -5.23
CA PRO A 84 20.64 -1.77 -4.37
C PRO A 84 21.51 -0.65 -4.93
N TYR A 85 21.09 0.58 -4.74
CA TYR A 85 21.82 1.77 -5.19
C TYR A 85 23.21 1.86 -4.56
N GLU A 86 23.30 1.48 -3.31
CA GLU A 86 24.54 1.52 -2.55
C GLU A 86 24.52 0.39 -1.52
N THR A 87 25.69 -0.21 -1.28
CA THR A 87 25.85 -1.19 -0.22
C THR A 87 27.06 -0.81 0.62
N SER A 88 26.84 -0.68 1.92
CA SER A 88 27.89 -0.36 2.89
C SER A 88 28.85 -1.55 3.09
N PRO A 89 30.11 -1.32 3.55
CA PRO A 89 31.05 -2.41 3.82
C PRO A 89 30.54 -3.48 4.79
N ASN A 90 29.61 -3.15 5.68
CA ASN A 90 28.99 -4.11 6.59
C ASN A 90 27.80 -4.89 5.96
N GLY A 91 27.58 -4.76 4.66
CA GLY A 91 26.50 -5.43 3.94
C GLY A 91 25.16 -4.71 3.98
N ASN A 92 25.07 -3.58 4.67
CA ASN A 92 23.82 -2.79 4.75
C ASN A 92 23.58 -2.02 3.45
N SER A 93 22.40 -2.17 2.85
CA SER A 93 22.01 -1.53 1.60
C SER A 93 21.05 -0.35 1.78
N VAL A 94 20.86 0.12 3.01
CA VAL A 94 19.97 1.27 3.28
C VAL A 94 20.71 2.57 2.98
N VAL A 95 20.18 3.33 2.01
CA VAL A 95 20.61 4.69 1.72
C VAL A 95 19.62 5.64 2.38
N LEU A 96 20.06 6.33 3.41
CA LEU A 96 19.18 7.13 4.27
C LEU A 96 18.45 8.23 3.48
N GLU A 97 19.16 8.94 2.59
CA GLU A 97 18.59 9.99 1.76
C GLU A 97 17.50 9.44 0.82
N GLU A 98 17.73 8.27 0.25
CA GLU A 98 16.75 7.59 -0.61
C GLU A 98 15.50 7.22 0.18
N GLN A 99 15.67 6.67 1.39
CA GLN A 99 14.54 6.31 2.25
C GLN A 99 13.75 7.53 2.69
N MET A 100 14.42 8.61 3.05
CA MET A 100 13.77 9.88 3.40
C MET A 100 12.99 10.47 2.23
N GLY A 101 13.54 10.41 1.03
CA GLY A 101 12.85 10.83 -0.20
C GLY A 101 11.57 10.02 -0.44
N LYS A 102 11.64 8.71 -0.28
CA LYS A 102 10.49 7.81 -0.41
C LYS A 102 9.43 8.08 0.67
N VAL A 103 9.84 8.35 1.90
CA VAL A 103 8.92 8.72 2.99
C VAL A 103 8.19 10.02 2.65
N ALA A 104 8.90 11.04 2.20
CA ALA A 104 8.30 12.32 1.81
C ALA A 104 7.31 12.15 0.67
N GLU A 105 7.66 11.40 -0.36
CA GLU A 105 6.78 11.07 -1.48
C GLU A 105 5.53 10.32 -1.00
N THR A 106 5.70 9.33 -0.15
CA THR A 106 4.60 8.53 0.40
C THR A 106 3.65 9.38 1.23
N GLN A 107 4.18 10.27 2.07
CA GLN A 107 3.36 11.19 2.87
C GLN A 107 2.57 12.16 1.99
N THR A 108 3.19 12.71 0.96
CA THR A 108 2.53 13.62 0.02
C THR A 108 1.39 12.90 -0.71
N THR A 109 1.65 11.70 -1.20
CA THR A 109 0.64 10.88 -1.88
C THR A 109 -0.49 10.49 -0.93
N HIS A 110 -0.17 10.14 0.30
CA HIS A 110 -1.16 9.80 1.32
C HIS A 110 -2.08 10.99 1.62
N ARG A 111 -1.52 12.17 1.79
CA ARG A 111 -2.29 13.40 2.04
C ARG A 111 -3.22 13.70 0.86
N LEU A 112 -2.70 13.65 -0.36
CA LEU A 112 -3.47 13.89 -1.57
C LEU A 112 -4.63 12.88 -1.69
N THR A 113 -4.37 11.62 -1.45
CA THR A 113 -5.39 10.55 -1.52
C THR A 113 -6.46 10.75 -0.44
N THR A 114 -6.07 11.16 0.77
CA THR A 114 -7.00 11.44 1.87
C THR A 114 -7.90 12.63 1.52
N GLU A 115 -7.36 13.69 0.94
CA GLU A 115 -8.13 14.86 0.52
C GLU A 115 -9.13 14.50 -0.58
N LEU A 116 -8.72 13.70 -1.54
CA LEU A 116 -9.61 13.19 -2.59
C LEU A 116 -10.75 12.37 -2.00
N TYR A 117 -10.46 11.50 -1.03
CA TYR A 117 -11.46 10.71 -0.34
C TYR A 117 -12.48 11.59 0.37
N LYS A 118 -12.02 12.59 1.12
CA LYS A 118 -12.90 13.54 1.81
C LYS A 118 -13.77 14.32 0.83
N LYS A 119 -13.18 14.78 -0.27
CA LYS A 119 -13.90 15.52 -1.30
C LYS A 119 -15.02 14.68 -1.91
N HIS A 120 -14.76 13.42 -2.20
CA HIS A 120 -15.77 12.50 -2.70
C HIS A 120 -16.89 12.26 -1.68
N MET A 121 -16.53 12.12 -0.40
CA MET A 121 -17.53 11.97 0.66
C MET A 121 -18.43 13.18 0.77
N GLU A 122 -17.89 14.39 0.66
CA GLU A 122 -18.66 15.63 0.67
C GLU A 122 -19.60 15.71 -0.53
N MET A 123 -19.12 15.34 -1.71
CA MET A 123 -19.95 15.29 -2.92
C MET A 123 -21.15 14.35 -2.78
N LEU A 124 -20.96 13.21 -2.13
CA LEU A 124 -22.03 12.27 -1.89
C LEU A 124 -23.06 12.79 -0.89
N LYS A 125 -22.61 13.55 0.12
CA LYS A 125 -23.52 14.16 1.11
C LYS A 125 -24.37 15.29 0.52
N THR A 126 -23.87 15.97 -0.49
CA THR A 126 -24.56 17.08 -1.14
C THR A 126 -25.47 16.63 -2.29
N ALA A 127 -25.36 15.41 -2.71
CA ALA A 127 -26.19 14.87 -3.78
C ALA A 127 -27.55 14.34 -3.30
#